data_3903fe38e0210ec3512c3b79f0de2eed
#
_entry.id   3903fe38e0210ec3512c3b79f0de2eed
#
_cell.length_a   1.000
_cell.length_b   1.000
_cell.length_c   1.000
_cell.angle_alpha   90.00
_cell.angle_beta   90.00
_cell.angle_gamma   90.00
#
_symmetry.space_group_name_H-M   'P 1'
#
loop_
_entity.id
_entity.type
_entity.pdbx_description
1 polymer ?
#
loop_
_entity_poly.entity_id
_entity_poly.type
_entity_poly.pdbx_seq_one_letter_code
_entity_poly.pdbx_strand_id
1 'polypeptide(L)'
;YLQSLDKWLGDTKWDVIHFNVGLHDLCYRHPDAKAYGSRDKVKGTQAVPPEKYEKNLETIVLRLKKTGAKIIFANTTVVPEGEAGRKVGDDLRYNEVAAKVMARHGIPVNDLHALTTTFPAELFVKPGDVHFKPVGSQKLAEQVSAVIVEQLQLPKAE
;
A
#
# COMPACT_ATOMS: atom_id res chain seq x y z
N TYR A 1 6.05 -10.83 -0.65
CA TYR A 1 5.80 -10.58 0.77
C TYR A 1 5.11 -11.75 1.47
N LEU A 2 4.19 -12.50 0.86
CA LEU A 2 3.56 -13.66 1.51
C LEU A 2 4.55 -14.70 2.05
N GLN A 3 5.64 -14.96 1.30
CA GLN A 3 6.68 -15.89 1.71
C GLN A 3 7.53 -15.40 2.90
N SER A 4 7.56 -14.09 3.12
CA SER A 4 8.37 -13.48 4.18
C SER A 4 7.55 -13.02 5.38
N LEU A 5 6.21 -13.10 5.29
CA LEU A 5 5.32 -12.53 6.30
C LEU A 5 5.56 -13.12 7.69
N ASP A 6 5.65 -14.45 7.77
CA ASP A 6 5.87 -15.15 9.05
C ASP A 6 7.24 -14.78 9.65
N LYS A 7 8.26 -14.61 8.78
CA LYS A 7 9.59 -14.15 9.21
C LYS A 7 9.56 -12.71 9.74
N TRP A 8 8.76 -11.82 9.11
CA TRP A 8 8.64 -10.42 9.54
C TRP A 8 7.87 -10.30 10.84
N LEU A 9 6.83 -11.11 11.03
CA LEU A 9 6.05 -11.12 12.26
C LEU A 9 6.85 -11.69 13.43
N GLY A 10 7.63 -12.76 13.21
CA GLY A 10 8.42 -13.42 14.23
C GLY A 10 7.58 -13.83 15.45
N ASP A 11 8.24 -13.85 16.60
CA ASP A 11 7.62 -14.11 17.90
C ASP A 11 7.26 -12.81 18.67
N THR A 12 7.32 -11.67 18.00
CA THR A 12 7.05 -10.36 18.60
C THR A 12 5.56 -10.23 18.95
N LYS A 13 5.27 -9.78 20.15
CA LYS A 13 3.92 -9.37 20.54
C LYS A 13 3.68 -7.95 20.06
N TRP A 14 2.96 -7.82 18.94
CA TRP A 14 2.62 -6.55 18.31
C TRP A 14 1.38 -5.93 18.96
N ASP A 15 1.42 -4.63 19.27
CA ASP A 15 0.25 -3.85 19.69
C ASP A 15 -0.56 -3.36 18.48
N VAL A 16 0.14 -2.94 17.42
CA VAL A 16 -0.45 -2.49 16.15
C VAL A 16 0.40 -2.94 14.97
N ILE A 17 -0.27 -3.29 13.89
CA ILE A 17 0.36 -3.57 12.60
C ILE A 17 -0.29 -2.67 11.56
N HIS A 18 0.45 -1.66 11.11
CA HIS A 18 0.08 -0.81 9.99
C HIS A 18 0.80 -1.31 8.74
N PHE A 19 0.06 -1.69 7.70
CA PHE A 19 0.65 -2.28 6.51
C PHE A 19 0.07 -1.71 5.22
N ASN A 20 0.87 -1.76 4.17
CA ASN A 20 0.51 -1.37 2.81
C ASN A 20 1.02 -2.40 1.81
N VAL A 21 0.20 -2.73 0.84
CA VAL A 21 0.54 -3.47 -0.39
C VAL A 21 -0.34 -2.98 -1.52
N GLY A 22 0.13 -3.08 -2.76
CA GLY A 22 -0.65 -2.67 -3.94
C GLY A 22 0.21 -2.05 -5.03
N LEU A 23 1.02 -1.03 -4.70
CA LEU A 23 1.79 -0.27 -5.69
C LEU A 23 2.78 -1.15 -6.50
N HIS A 24 3.30 -2.21 -5.91
CA HIS A 24 4.11 -3.21 -6.60
C HIS A 24 3.26 -4.22 -7.37
N ASP A 25 2.08 -4.55 -6.86
CA ASP A 25 1.18 -5.55 -7.42
C ASP A 25 0.59 -5.08 -8.74
N LEU A 26 0.16 -3.83 -8.80
CA LEU A 26 -0.43 -3.20 -9.99
C LEU A 26 0.58 -2.83 -11.09
N CYS A 27 1.88 -2.93 -10.79
CA CYS A 27 2.93 -2.58 -11.75
C CYS A 27 3.01 -3.61 -12.88
N TYR A 28 3.01 -3.12 -14.12
CA TYR A 28 3.18 -3.94 -15.32
C TYR A 28 4.65 -4.32 -15.51
N ARG A 29 4.87 -5.60 -15.77
CA ARG A 29 6.19 -6.19 -16.02
C ARG A 29 6.21 -6.85 -17.40
N HIS A 30 7.29 -6.64 -18.14
CA HIS A 30 7.49 -7.36 -19.39
C HIS A 30 7.54 -8.87 -19.12
N PRO A 31 6.90 -9.74 -19.95
CA PRO A 31 6.87 -11.18 -19.72
C PRO A 31 8.28 -11.80 -19.63
N ASP A 32 9.25 -11.26 -20.36
CA ASP A 32 10.64 -11.73 -20.35
C ASP A 32 11.51 -11.03 -19.29
N ALA A 33 10.91 -10.31 -18.35
CA ALA A 33 11.63 -9.58 -17.32
C ALA A 33 12.38 -10.54 -16.40
N LYS A 34 13.72 -10.59 -16.54
CA LYS A 34 14.62 -11.34 -15.66
C LYS A 34 14.95 -10.60 -14.37
N ALA A 35 14.67 -9.31 -14.32
CA ALA A 35 14.93 -8.45 -13.18
C ALA A 35 13.66 -7.73 -12.72
N TYR A 36 13.56 -7.49 -11.43
CA TYR A 36 12.44 -6.79 -10.80
C TYR A 36 12.16 -5.39 -11.39
N GLY A 37 13.16 -4.77 -12.04
CA GLY A 37 13.09 -3.43 -12.61
C GLY A 37 12.49 -3.30 -14.01
N SER A 38 12.24 -4.41 -14.73
CA SER A 38 11.74 -4.35 -16.13
C SER A 38 10.27 -4.00 -16.20
N ARG A 39 9.98 -2.69 -16.08
CA ARG A 39 8.62 -2.12 -16.14
C ARG A 39 8.22 -1.87 -17.58
N ASP A 40 7.04 -2.34 -17.97
CA ASP A 40 6.47 -2.12 -19.30
C ASP A 40 4.94 -2.16 -19.24
N LYS A 41 4.30 -0.99 -19.29
CA LYS A 41 2.84 -0.88 -19.27
C LYS A 41 2.17 -1.08 -20.63
N VAL A 42 2.96 -1.26 -21.70
CA VAL A 42 2.46 -1.47 -23.06
C VAL A 42 2.39 -2.97 -23.38
N LYS A 43 3.50 -3.69 -23.20
CA LYS A 43 3.62 -5.12 -23.50
C LYS A 43 3.53 -6.02 -22.23
N GLY A 44 3.66 -5.40 -21.06
CA GLY A 44 3.67 -6.11 -19.80
C GLY A 44 2.29 -6.50 -19.30
N THR A 45 2.30 -7.37 -18.28
CA THR A 45 1.13 -7.73 -17.49
C THR A 45 1.32 -7.26 -16.05
N GLN A 46 0.23 -7.05 -15.32
CA GLN A 46 0.31 -6.70 -13.90
C GLN A 46 1.04 -7.79 -13.12
N ALA A 47 1.94 -7.40 -12.23
CA ALA A 47 2.73 -8.34 -11.42
C ALA A 47 1.84 -9.26 -10.59
N VAL A 48 0.73 -8.73 -10.06
CA VAL A 48 -0.31 -9.47 -9.36
C VAL A 48 -1.67 -8.94 -9.82
N PRO A 49 -2.41 -9.64 -10.69
CA PRO A 49 -3.75 -9.21 -11.12
C PRO A 49 -4.73 -9.05 -9.95
N PRO A 50 -5.79 -8.23 -10.10
CA PRO A 50 -6.72 -7.89 -9.00
C PRO A 50 -7.32 -9.10 -8.27
N GLU A 51 -7.69 -10.15 -8.99
CA GLU A 51 -8.28 -11.37 -8.40
C GLU A 51 -7.27 -12.14 -7.54
N LYS A 52 -6.00 -12.11 -7.92
CA LYS A 52 -4.90 -12.69 -7.13
C LYS A 52 -4.52 -11.77 -5.97
N TYR A 53 -4.57 -10.46 -6.19
CA TYR A 53 -4.34 -9.45 -5.16
C TYR A 53 -5.37 -9.58 -4.03
N GLU A 54 -6.66 -9.75 -4.35
CA GLU A 54 -7.72 -9.99 -3.37
C GLU A 54 -7.41 -11.22 -2.51
N LYS A 55 -7.09 -12.37 -3.14
CA LYS A 55 -6.73 -13.61 -2.44
C LYS A 55 -5.49 -13.46 -1.56
N ASN A 56 -4.50 -12.72 -2.04
CA ASN A 56 -3.29 -12.43 -1.27
C ASN A 56 -3.59 -11.56 -0.05
N LEU A 57 -4.40 -10.51 -0.20
CA LEU A 57 -4.84 -9.67 0.91
C LEU A 57 -5.60 -10.46 1.96
N GLU A 58 -6.55 -11.30 1.54
CA GLU A 58 -7.28 -12.20 2.42
C GLU A 58 -6.32 -13.06 3.26
N THR A 59 -5.32 -13.65 2.59
CA THR A 59 -4.28 -14.46 3.26
C THR A 59 -3.47 -13.65 4.25
N ILE A 60 -3.05 -12.44 3.88
CA ILE A 60 -2.29 -11.53 4.76
C ILE A 60 -3.13 -11.20 5.99
N VAL A 61 -4.35 -10.74 5.80
CA VAL A 61 -5.26 -10.33 6.87
C VAL A 61 -5.49 -11.47 7.87
N LEU A 62 -5.78 -12.68 7.37
CA LEU A 62 -5.99 -13.84 8.24
C LEU A 62 -4.75 -14.21 9.07
N ARG A 63 -3.54 -14.00 8.51
CA ARG A 63 -2.29 -14.21 9.26
C ARG A 63 -2.05 -13.11 10.28
N LEU A 64 -2.27 -11.83 9.91
CA LEU A 64 -2.11 -10.71 10.81
C LEU A 64 -3.07 -10.80 12.01
N LYS A 65 -4.32 -11.22 11.77
CA LYS A 65 -5.31 -11.41 12.86
C LYS A 65 -4.88 -12.43 13.91
N LYS A 66 -4.05 -13.42 13.54
CA LYS A 66 -3.52 -14.40 14.51
C LYS A 66 -2.54 -13.79 15.52
N THR A 67 -1.96 -12.63 15.24
CA THR A 67 -1.06 -11.94 16.18
C THR A 67 -1.79 -11.32 17.36
N GLY A 68 -3.09 -11.08 17.25
CA GLY A 68 -3.89 -10.33 18.23
C GLY A 68 -3.67 -8.81 18.20
N ALA A 69 -2.80 -8.31 17.31
CA ALA A 69 -2.56 -6.88 17.15
C ALA A 69 -3.76 -6.15 16.57
N LYS A 70 -3.88 -4.85 16.86
CA LYS A 70 -4.74 -3.96 16.08
C LYS A 70 -4.16 -3.82 14.67
N ILE A 71 -5.00 -3.98 13.64
CA ILE A 71 -4.55 -3.98 12.26
C ILE A 71 -5.08 -2.73 11.57
N ILE A 72 -4.23 -2.04 10.82
CA ILE A 72 -4.58 -0.90 9.98
C ILE A 72 -4.03 -1.15 8.59
N PHE A 73 -4.87 -1.00 7.57
CA PHE A 73 -4.43 -1.05 6.18
C PHE A 73 -4.26 0.37 5.64
N ALA A 74 -3.10 0.67 5.04
CA ALA A 74 -2.94 1.88 4.25
C ALA A 74 -3.17 1.57 2.78
N ASN A 75 -4.10 2.26 2.15
CA ASN A 75 -4.35 2.08 0.73
C ASN A 75 -3.18 2.59 -0.14
N THR A 76 -3.16 2.18 -1.40
CA THR A 76 -2.13 2.55 -2.36
C THR A 76 -2.24 4.02 -2.71
N THR A 77 -1.11 4.72 -2.68
CA THR A 77 -1.01 6.13 -3.09
C THR A 77 -1.24 6.32 -4.58
N VAL A 78 -1.48 7.57 -4.99
CA VAL A 78 -1.78 7.93 -6.39
C VAL A 78 -0.69 7.47 -7.37
N VAL A 79 -1.11 7.01 -8.54
CA VAL A 79 -0.25 6.79 -9.70
C VAL A 79 -0.29 8.03 -10.60
N PRO A 80 0.80 8.83 -10.66
CA PRO A 80 0.81 10.04 -11.44
C PRO A 80 0.91 9.76 -12.94
N GLU A 81 0.49 10.74 -13.76
CA GLU A 81 0.71 10.72 -15.20
C GLU A 81 2.20 10.55 -15.53
N GLY A 82 2.50 9.83 -16.61
CA GLY A 82 3.88 9.59 -17.05
C GLY A 82 4.64 8.49 -16.31
N GLU A 83 4.03 7.82 -15.34
CA GLU A 83 4.67 6.68 -14.67
C GLU A 83 4.97 5.55 -15.68
N ALA A 84 6.17 4.96 -15.59
CA ALA A 84 6.70 4.07 -16.62
C ALA A 84 6.09 2.67 -16.64
N GLY A 85 5.65 2.15 -15.51
CA GLY A 85 5.18 0.76 -15.38
C GLY A 85 3.79 0.61 -14.77
N ARG A 86 3.07 1.71 -14.54
CA ARG A 86 1.71 1.71 -13.97
C ARG A 86 0.77 2.54 -14.84
N LYS A 87 -0.50 2.19 -14.87
CA LYS A 87 -1.54 2.95 -15.56
C LYS A 87 -2.29 3.78 -14.53
N VAL A 88 -2.54 5.04 -14.86
CA VAL A 88 -3.41 5.92 -14.06
C VAL A 88 -4.77 5.28 -13.89
N GLY A 89 -5.30 5.29 -12.68
CA GLY A 89 -6.58 4.67 -12.33
C GLY A 89 -6.48 3.21 -11.87
N ASP A 90 -5.38 2.50 -12.11
CA ASP A 90 -5.20 1.16 -11.54
C ASP A 90 -5.06 1.21 -10.01
N ASP A 91 -4.52 2.28 -9.45
CA ASP A 91 -4.48 2.56 -8.01
C ASP A 91 -5.89 2.57 -7.40
N LEU A 92 -6.85 3.24 -8.03
CA LEU A 92 -8.25 3.25 -7.60
C LEU A 92 -8.85 1.83 -7.63
N ARG A 93 -8.63 1.10 -8.72
CA ARG A 93 -9.13 -0.27 -8.87
C ARG A 93 -8.60 -1.20 -7.79
N TYR A 94 -7.30 -1.12 -7.47
CA TYR A 94 -6.70 -1.93 -6.41
C TYR A 94 -7.17 -1.51 -5.02
N ASN A 95 -7.36 -0.21 -4.80
CA ASN A 95 -7.90 0.32 -3.56
C ASN A 95 -9.36 -0.13 -3.33
N GLU A 96 -10.19 -0.21 -4.37
CA GLU A 96 -11.53 -0.78 -4.28
C GLU A 96 -11.53 -2.25 -3.85
N VAL A 97 -10.64 -3.06 -4.44
CA VAL A 97 -10.47 -4.47 -4.05
C VAL A 97 -10.03 -4.57 -2.60
N ALA A 98 -9.03 -3.77 -2.20
CA ALA A 98 -8.54 -3.75 -0.83
C ALA A 98 -9.62 -3.32 0.16
N ALA A 99 -10.39 -2.27 -0.14
CA ALA A 99 -11.48 -1.78 0.71
C ALA A 99 -12.52 -2.87 0.97
N LYS A 100 -12.89 -3.68 -0.03
CA LYS A 100 -13.82 -4.81 0.13
C LYS A 100 -13.27 -5.87 1.08
N VAL A 101 -11.97 -6.21 0.96
CA VAL A 101 -11.32 -7.15 1.87
C VAL A 101 -11.29 -6.59 3.28
N MET A 102 -10.85 -5.35 3.46
CA MET A 102 -10.74 -4.72 4.78
C MET A 102 -12.11 -4.61 5.47
N ALA A 103 -13.16 -4.24 4.72
CA ALA A 103 -14.52 -4.17 5.24
C ALA A 103 -15.03 -5.53 5.73
N ARG A 104 -14.79 -6.63 5.00
CA ARG A 104 -15.14 -8.00 5.43
C ARG A 104 -14.53 -8.39 6.78
N HIS A 105 -13.35 -7.84 7.07
CA HIS A 105 -12.61 -8.18 8.28
C HIS A 105 -12.70 -7.13 9.39
N GLY A 106 -13.41 -6.02 9.17
CA GLY A 106 -13.53 -4.91 10.11
C GLY A 106 -12.22 -4.17 10.35
N ILE A 107 -11.34 -4.10 9.33
CA ILE A 107 -10.04 -3.44 9.41
C ILE A 107 -10.17 -2.00 8.93
N PRO A 108 -9.77 -1.00 9.72
CA PRO A 108 -9.76 0.39 9.32
C PRO A 108 -8.76 0.63 8.18
N VAL A 109 -9.14 1.54 7.28
CA VAL A 109 -8.30 1.97 6.15
C VAL A 109 -7.76 3.37 6.42
N ASN A 110 -6.44 3.50 6.42
CA ASN A 110 -5.75 4.78 6.36
C ASN A 110 -5.68 5.22 4.89
N ASP A 111 -6.44 6.25 4.53
CA ASP A 111 -6.58 6.70 3.14
C ASP A 111 -5.41 7.60 2.70
N LEU A 112 -4.26 6.98 2.43
CA LEU A 112 -3.10 7.67 1.86
C LEU A 112 -3.30 8.06 0.38
N HIS A 113 -4.25 7.41 -0.31
CA HIS A 113 -4.62 7.81 -1.68
C HIS A 113 -5.23 9.20 -1.69
N ALA A 114 -6.26 9.43 -0.89
CA ALA A 114 -6.90 10.74 -0.80
C ALA A 114 -5.91 11.84 -0.42
N LEU A 115 -5.00 11.58 0.52
CA LEU A 115 -3.94 12.53 0.85
C LEU A 115 -3.05 12.83 -0.36
N THR A 116 -2.56 11.80 -1.05
CA THR A 116 -1.57 11.98 -2.13
C THR A 116 -2.16 12.55 -3.41
N THR A 117 -3.47 12.46 -3.65
CA THR A 117 -4.13 13.16 -4.75
C THR A 117 -4.10 14.69 -4.60
N THR A 118 -3.91 15.20 -3.37
CA THR A 118 -3.76 16.64 -3.11
C THR A 118 -2.32 17.14 -3.24
N PHE A 119 -1.36 16.25 -3.49
CA PHE A 119 0.05 16.61 -3.54
C PHE A 119 0.39 17.34 -4.84
N PRO A 120 0.98 18.53 -4.75
CA PRO A 120 1.55 19.18 -5.92
C PRO A 120 2.77 18.40 -6.44
N ALA A 121 3.11 18.61 -7.72
CA ALA A 121 4.17 17.87 -8.40
C ALA A 121 5.53 17.94 -7.70
N GLU A 122 5.80 19.03 -6.99
CA GLU A 122 7.04 19.26 -6.25
C GLU A 122 7.29 18.28 -5.10
N LEU A 123 6.25 17.62 -4.60
CA LEU A 123 6.38 16.62 -3.53
C LEU A 123 6.80 15.25 -4.04
N PHE A 124 6.71 15.00 -5.34
CA PHE A 124 7.23 13.78 -5.96
C PHE A 124 8.72 13.93 -6.30
N VAL A 125 9.44 12.82 -6.33
CA VAL A 125 10.88 12.82 -6.66
C VAL A 125 11.14 13.44 -8.03
N LYS A 126 10.29 13.12 -9.00
CA LYS A 126 10.27 13.70 -10.34
C LYS A 126 8.90 13.49 -10.99
N PRO A 127 8.59 14.17 -12.11
CA PRO A 127 7.37 13.90 -12.88
C PRO A 127 7.25 12.41 -13.24
N GLY A 128 6.07 11.84 -13.07
CA GLY A 128 5.79 10.44 -13.35
C GLY A 128 6.41 9.45 -12.38
N ASP A 129 6.90 9.89 -11.21
CA ASP A 129 7.43 9.01 -10.17
C ASP A 129 6.37 8.80 -9.07
N VAL A 130 6.32 7.60 -8.53
CA VAL A 130 5.44 7.24 -7.39
C VAL A 130 6.12 7.44 -6.03
N HIS A 131 7.37 7.86 -6.01
CA HIS A 131 8.12 8.11 -4.78
C HIS A 131 8.06 9.60 -4.42
N PHE A 132 8.11 9.88 -3.13
CA PHE A 132 7.97 11.22 -2.58
C PHE A 132 9.32 11.76 -2.10
N LYS A 133 9.49 13.08 -2.26
CA LYS A 133 10.58 13.82 -1.59
C LYS A 133 10.35 13.86 -0.07
N PRO A 134 11.36 14.25 0.72
CA PRO A 134 11.25 14.26 2.18
C PRO A 134 10.01 14.97 2.72
N VAL A 135 9.63 16.12 2.13
CA VAL A 135 8.42 16.86 2.56
C VAL A 135 7.15 16.07 2.28
N GLY A 136 7.03 15.40 1.12
CA GLY A 136 5.90 14.52 0.82
C GLY A 136 5.84 13.30 1.76
N SER A 137 7.00 12.68 2.02
CA SER A 137 7.13 11.58 2.98
C SER A 137 6.75 11.99 4.39
N GLN A 138 7.11 13.22 4.82
CA GLN A 138 6.74 13.76 6.11
C GLN A 138 5.21 13.88 6.26
N LYS A 139 4.51 14.39 5.25
CA LYS A 139 3.04 14.47 5.27
C LYS A 139 2.37 13.10 5.36
N LEU A 140 2.92 12.10 4.67
CA LEU A 140 2.44 10.72 4.80
C LEU A 140 2.69 10.19 6.23
N ALA A 141 3.87 10.42 6.79
CA ALA A 141 4.23 10.00 8.14
C ALA A 141 3.33 10.64 9.21
N GLU A 142 2.98 11.91 9.06
CA GLU A 142 2.05 12.62 9.96
C GLU A 142 0.68 11.94 9.98
N GLN A 143 0.10 11.63 8.81
CA GLN A 143 -1.19 10.92 8.76
C GLN A 143 -1.08 9.49 9.31
N VAL A 144 -0.01 8.75 8.98
CA VAL A 144 0.22 7.39 9.51
C VAL A 144 0.30 7.43 11.03
N SER A 145 1.09 8.36 11.59
CA SER A 145 1.24 8.51 13.04
C SER A 145 -0.08 8.86 13.72
N ALA A 146 -0.85 9.78 13.15
CA ALA A 146 -2.16 10.17 13.69
C ALA A 146 -3.12 8.98 13.78
N VAL A 147 -3.21 8.18 12.72
CA VAL A 147 -4.09 6.99 12.68
C VAL A 147 -3.63 5.91 13.66
N ILE A 148 -2.32 5.71 13.81
CA ILE A 148 -1.77 4.75 14.80
C ILE A 148 -2.09 5.20 16.23
N VAL A 149 -1.87 6.48 16.56
CA VAL A 149 -2.16 7.06 17.88
C VAL A 149 -3.65 6.90 18.21
N GLU A 150 -4.53 7.21 17.25
CA GLU A 150 -5.98 7.04 17.39
C GLU A 150 -6.34 5.56 17.67
N GLN A 151 -5.81 4.63 16.90
CA GLN A 151 -6.10 3.20 17.08
C GLN A 151 -5.56 2.65 18.40
N LEU A 152 -4.44 3.14 18.87
CA LEU A 152 -3.87 2.77 20.17
C LEU A 152 -4.54 3.50 21.34
N GLN A 153 -5.38 4.51 21.08
CA GLN A 153 -6.00 5.38 22.09
C GLN A 153 -4.95 6.08 22.98
N LEU A 154 -3.82 6.43 22.37
CA LEU A 154 -2.77 7.18 23.05
C LEU A 154 -3.15 8.67 23.13
N PRO A 155 -2.64 9.42 24.15
CA PRO A 155 -2.76 10.87 24.16
C PRO A 155 -2.15 11.46 22.88
N LYS A 156 -2.80 12.48 22.31
CA LYS A 156 -2.19 13.23 21.20
C LYS A 156 -0.96 13.97 21.73
N ALA A 157 0.14 13.95 20.98
CA ALA A 157 1.28 14.81 21.27
C ALA A 157 0.84 16.28 21.13
N GLU A 158 1.15 17.10 22.14
CA GLU A 158 0.94 18.54 22.12
C GLU A 158 1.88 19.23 21.12
#